data_e9fa62363ab80ec647a6d632adff92f1
#
_entry.id   e9fa62363ab80ec647a6d632adff92f1
#
_cell.length_a   1.000
_cell.length_b   1.000
_cell.length_c   1.000
_cell.angle_alpha   90.00
_cell.angle_beta   90.00
_cell.angle_gamma   90.00
#
_symmetry.space_group_name_H-M   'P 1'
#
loop_
_entity.id
_entity.type
_entity.pdbx_description
1 polymer ?
#
loop_
_entity_poly.entity_id
_entity_poly.type
_entity_poly.pdbx_seq_one_letter_code
_entity_poly.pdbx_strand_id
1 'polypeptide(L)'
;MHTLKYLAAMAACVVFSTRVTSQSAKAIHGLSPLVTMENEAPPKLIVDPPFPEPLAMGRVFIQYRTENLRVVPVFGKNALEVSPRIGHIHITVDDLPWHFVDANGETIILVGLDHGSHKVLIELADPTHKVITSETVKFTVPDLKTPQSHDH
;
A
#
# COMPACT_ATOMS: atom_id res chain seq x y z
N MET A 1 61.03 4.80 55.76
CA MET A 1 59.74 5.52 55.63
C MET A 1 59.46 5.63 54.14
N HIS A 2 58.63 4.74 53.60
CA HIS A 2 58.26 4.71 52.19
C HIS A 2 56.79 5.12 52.04
N THR A 3 56.60 6.27 51.43
CA THR A 3 55.25 6.76 51.08
C THR A 3 54.86 6.24 49.71
N LEU A 4 53.87 5.32 49.66
CA LEU A 4 53.30 4.73 48.46
C LEU A 4 52.26 5.69 47.88
N LYS A 5 52.50 6.20 46.71
CA LYS A 5 51.56 7.06 45.96
C LYS A 5 50.68 6.17 45.09
N TYR A 6 49.38 6.09 45.44
CA TYR A 6 48.34 5.47 44.61
C TYR A 6 47.91 6.43 43.50
N LEU A 7 48.21 6.08 42.29
CA LEU A 7 47.75 6.76 41.09
C LEU A 7 46.37 6.13 40.69
N ALA A 8 45.29 6.84 40.90
CA ALA A 8 43.98 6.41 40.47
C ALA A 8 43.77 6.80 39.00
N ALA A 9 43.79 5.79 38.10
CA ALA A 9 43.44 5.97 36.71
C ALA A 9 41.92 5.95 36.57
N MET A 10 41.31 7.11 36.32
CA MET A 10 39.88 7.21 35.93
C MET A 10 39.76 6.89 34.44
N ALA A 11 39.24 5.71 34.12
CA ALA A 11 38.83 5.37 32.75
C ALA A 11 37.50 6.03 32.43
N ALA A 12 37.52 7.07 31.59
CA ALA A 12 36.30 7.69 31.07
C ALA A 12 35.72 6.80 29.95
N CYS A 13 34.66 6.06 30.26
CA CYS A 13 33.84 5.39 29.24
C CYS A 13 33.08 6.43 28.43
N VAL A 14 33.55 6.75 27.22
CA VAL A 14 32.79 7.53 26.25
C VAL A 14 31.77 6.61 25.61
N VAL A 15 30.53 6.73 26.05
CA VAL A 15 29.40 6.03 25.42
C VAL A 15 29.04 6.75 24.13
N PHE A 16 29.48 6.22 23.00
CA PHE A 16 29.02 6.65 21.68
C PHE A 16 27.56 6.18 21.49
N SER A 17 26.61 7.07 21.78
CA SER A 17 25.21 6.85 21.40
C SER A 17 25.08 7.02 19.89
N THR A 18 25.18 5.93 19.14
CA THR A 18 24.82 5.92 17.72
C THR A 18 23.30 6.08 17.61
N ARG A 19 22.84 7.25 17.19
CA ARG A 19 21.45 7.44 16.83
C ARG A 19 21.17 6.66 15.54
N VAL A 20 20.52 5.52 15.65
CA VAL A 20 19.96 4.82 14.50
C VAL A 20 18.73 5.61 14.07
N THR A 21 18.89 6.44 13.04
CA THR A 21 17.74 7.06 12.38
C THR A 21 17.10 6.03 11.48
N SER A 22 15.92 5.55 11.84
CA SER A 22 15.11 4.71 10.97
C SER A 22 14.70 5.55 9.75
N GLN A 23 15.30 5.26 8.61
CA GLN A 23 14.88 5.84 7.34
C GLN A 23 13.72 5.00 6.78
N SER A 24 12.66 5.66 6.32
CA SER A 24 11.58 4.97 5.63
C SER A 24 12.10 4.40 4.29
N ALA A 25 11.52 3.31 3.82
CA ALA A 25 11.84 2.74 2.50
C ALA A 25 11.74 3.80 1.38
N LYS A 26 10.79 4.73 1.51
CA LYS A 26 10.62 5.88 0.62
C LYS A 26 11.78 6.89 0.68
N ALA A 27 12.43 7.03 1.84
CA ALA A 27 13.63 7.88 2.00
C ALA A 27 14.89 7.21 1.43
N ILE A 28 14.96 5.87 1.48
CA ILE A 28 16.10 5.10 0.99
C ILE A 28 16.10 5.01 -0.54
N HIS A 29 14.93 4.79 -1.13
CA HIS A 29 14.80 4.62 -2.58
C HIS A 29 14.68 5.95 -3.34
N GLY A 30 14.45 7.05 -2.64
CA GLY A 30 14.24 8.36 -3.25
C GLY A 30 12.98 8.39 -4.14
N LEU A 31 12.54 9.56 -4.51
CA LEU A 31 11.64 9.71 -5.65
C LEU A 31 12.50 9.49 -6.90
N SER A 32 12.19 8.47 -7.71
CA SER A 32 12.81 8.33 -9.01
C SER A 32 12.67 9.67 -9.74
N PRO A 33 13.74 10.23 -10.32
CA PRO A 33 13.63 11.48 -11.05
C PRO A 33 12.56 11.34 -12.12
N LEU A 34 11.71 12.35 -12.26
CA LEU A 34 10.77 12.45 -13.38
C LEU A 34 11.60 12.73 -14.63
N VAL A 35 12.00 11.68 -15.32
CA VAL A 35 12.66 11.78 -16.63
C VAL A 35 11.57 11.65 -17.68
N THR A 36 11.49 12.60 -18.59
CA THR A 36 10.57 12.51 -19.73
C THR A 36 10.92 11.25 -20.51
N MET A 37 9.97 10.34 -20.64
CA MET A 37 10.11 9.14 -21.44
C MET A 37 9.40 9.37 -22.77
N GLU A 38 10.16 9.36 -23.86
CA GLU A 38 9.58 9.30 -25.19
C GLU A 38 8.99 7.91 -25.42
N ASN A 39 7.75 7.83 -25.91
CA ASN A 39 7.05 6.58 -26.23
C ASN A 39 6.77 5.66 -25.00
N GLU A 40 6.14 6.19 -23.97
CA GLU A 40 5.67 5.39 -22.86
C GLU A 40 4.68 4.29 -23.33
N ALA A 41 4.94 3.04 -22.94
CA ALA A 41 4.02 1.94 -23.18
C ALA A 41 2.66 2.17 -22.51
N PRO A 42 1.56 1.53 -22.98
CA PRO A 42 0.26 1.66 -22.38
C PRO A 42 0.26 1.28 -20.89
N PRO A 43 -0.48 1.99 -20.04
CA PRO A 43 -0.67 1.61 -18.65
C PRO A 43 -1.35 0.27 -18.51
N LYS A 44 -0.96 -0.51 -17.47
CA LYS A 44 -1.61 -1.76 -17.12
C LYS A 44 -1.97 -1.75 -15.63
N LEU A 45 -3.07 -2.38 -15.32
CA LEU A 45 -3.49 -2.71 -13.98
C LEU A 45 -3.42 -4.23 -13.81
N ILE A 46 -2.80 -4.69 -12.72
CA ILE A 46 -2.71 -6.09 -12.36
C ILE A 46 -3.23 -6.20 -10.94
N VAL A 47 -4.23 -7.04 -10.72
CA VAL A 47 -4.89 -7.21 -9.42
C VAL A 47 -4.79 -8.67 -9.01
N ASP A 48 -4.35 -8.89 -7.78
CA ASP A 48 -4.25 -10.24 -7.21
C ASP A 48 -5.57 -10.62 -6.51
N PRO A 49 -5.90 -11.91 -6.38
CA PRO A 49 -7.02 -12.35 -5.56
C PRO A 49 -6.88 -11.90 -4.10
N PRO A 50 -7.98 -11.79 -3.34
CA PRO A 50 -7.91 -11.50 -1.91
C PRO A 50 -7.04 -12.52 -1.16
N PHE A 51 -6.29 -12.07 -0.17
CA PHE A 51 -5.52 -12.97 0.68
C PHE A 51 -6.45 -13.92 1.43
N PRO A 52 -6.20 -15.25 1.36
CA PRO A 52 -7.11 -16.24 1.90
C PRO A 52 -7.22 -16.18 3.43
N GLU A 53 -6.13 -15.92 4.14
CA GLU A 53 -6.12 -15.87 5.61
C GLU A 53 -6.95 -14.71 6.19
N PRO A 54 -6.78 -13.44 5.76
CA PRO A 54 -7.67 -12.36 6.16
C PRO A 54 -9.12 -12.60 5.73
N LEU A 55 -9.34 -13.12 4.52
CA LEU A 55 -10.68 -13.39 3.98
C LEU A 55 -11.42 -14.42 4.84
N ALA A 56 -10.76 -15.48 5.29
CA ALA A 56 -11.32 -16.46 6.21
C ALA A 56 -11.79 -15.85 7.55
N MET A 57 -11.31 -14.65 7.88
CA MET A 57 -11.72 -13.87 9.05
C MET A 57 -12.66 -12.70 8.71
N GLY A 58 -13.27 -12.71 7.51
CA GLY A 58 -14.17 -11.64 7.06
C GLY A 58 -13.49 -10.31 6.72
N ARG A 59 -12.18 -10.30 6.50
CA ARG A 59 -11.40 -9.13 6.11
C ARG A 59 -10.83 -9.32 4.71
N VAL A 60 -11.07 -8.37 3.82
CA VAL A 60 -10.66 -8.48 2.42
C VAL A 60 -9.44 -7.61 2.17
N PHE A 61 -8.33 -8.25 1.84
CA PHE A 61 -7.07 -7.60 1.50
C PHE A 61 -6.73 -7.94 0.06
N ILE A 62 -6.70 -6.92 -0.80
CA ILE A 62 -6.42 -7.06 -2.23
C ILE A 62 -5.18 -6.27 -2.57
N GLN A 63 -4.19 -6.92 -3.14
CA GLN A 63 -3.03 -6.23 -3.70
C GLN A 63 -3.24 -5.94 -5.18
N TYR A 64 -2.72 -4.80 -5.60
CA TYR A 64 -2.62 -4.43 -6.99
C TYR A 64 -1.26 -3.81 -7.32
N ARG A 65 -0.94 -3.79 -8.57
CA ARG A 65 0.22 -3.08 -9.10
C ARG A 65 -0.08 -2.51 -10.47
N THR A 66 0.61 -1.46 -10.82
CA THR A 66 0.50 -0.81 -12.12
C THR A 66 1.81 -0.88 -12.88
N GLU A 67 1.74 -1.05 -14.19
CA GLU A 67 2.88 -0.89 -15.09
C GLU A 67 2.65 0.35 -15.94
N ASN A 68 3.72 1.08 -16.24
CA ASN A 68 3.73 2.29 -17.10
C ASN A 68 2.83 3.43 -16.60
N LEU A 69 2.50 3.43 -15.31
CA LEU A 69 1.78 4.49 -14.61
C LEU A 69 2.08 4.39 -13.12
N ARG A 70 2.29 5.52 -12.47
CA ARG A 70 2.50 5.61 -11.02
C ARG A 70 1.22 6.08 -10.33
N VAL A 71 0.80 5.36 -9.31
CA VAL A 71 -0.32 5.75 -8.45
C VAL A 71 0.18 6.79 -7.44
N VAL A 72 -0.35 8.02 -7.55
CA VAL A 72 0.02 9.16 -6.70
C VAL A 72 -1.15 10.13 -6.55
N PRO A 73 -1.26 10.88 -5.42
CA PRO A 73 -2.36 11.81 -5.16
C PRO A 73 -2.15 13.16 -5.88
N VAL A 74 -2.02 13.13 -7.19
CA VAL A 74 -1.87 14.33 -8.02
C VAL A 74 -2.95 14.32 -9.09
N PHE A 75 -3.75 15.38 -9.15
CA PHE A 75 -4.97 15.48 -9.93
C PHE A 75 -4.96 16.72 -10.83
N GLY A 76 -5.83 16.70 -11.83
CA GLY A 76 -6.09 17.83 -12.72
C GLY A 76 -5.37 17.75 -14.06
N LYS A 77 -5.78 18.62 -14.97
CA LYS A 77 -5.37 18.59 -16.39
C LYS A 77 -3.87 18.75 -16.59
N ASN A 78 -3.20 19.59 -15.80
CA ASN A 78 -1.76 19.81 -15.94
C ASN A 78 -0.94 18.56 -15.58
N ALA A 79 -1.52 17.65 -14.81
CA ALA A 79 -0.87 16.39 -14.43
C ALA A 79 -0.85 15.35 -15.57
N LEU A 80 -1.59 15.56 -16.65
CA LEU A 80 -1.54 14.71 -17.85
C LEU A 80 -0.22 14.84 -18.61
N GLU A 81 0.48 15.96 -18.44
CA GLU A 81 1.78 16.22 -19.09
C GLU A 81 2.97 15.63 -18.32
N VAL A 82 2.71 15.01 -17.16
CA VAL A 82 3.77 14.41 -16.33
C VAL A 82 4.23 13.09 -16.91
N SER A 83 5.55 12.90 -16.99
CA SER A 83 6.20 11.66 -17.38
C SER A 83 7.21 11.22 -16.31
N PRO A 84 7.25 9.93 -15.88
CA PRO A 84 6.31 8.85 -16.24
C PRO A 84 4.87 9.17 -15.83
N ARG A 85 3.91 8.63 -16.60
CA ARG A 85 2.48 8.84 -16.35
C ARG A 85 2.11 8.61 -14.90
N ILE A 86 1.18 9.42 -14.42
CA ILE A 86 0.63 9.32 -13.07
C ILE A 86 -0.88 9.14 -13.13
N GLY A 87 -1.45 8.64 -12.04
CA GLY A 87 -2.89 8.40 -11.93
C GLY A 87 -3.26 7.90 -10.54
N HIS A 88 -4.46 7.36 -10.44
CA HIS A 88 -5.02 6.85 -9.19
C HIS A 88 -5.98 5.69 -9.47
N ILE A 89 -6.48 5.08 -8.40
CA ILE A 89 -7.41 3.95 -8.47
C ILE A 89 -8.79 4.41 -8.00
N HIS A 90 -9.85 4.03 -8.73
CA HIS A 90 -11.22 4.05 -8.25
C HIS A 90 -11.61 2.65 -7.79
N ILE A 91 -12.32 2.54 -6.69
CA ILE A 91 -12.74 1.28 -6.10
C ILE A 91 -14.24 1.31 -5.85
N THR A 92 -14.99 0.42 -6.49
CA THR A 92 -16.43 0.25 -6.31
C THR A 92 -16.70 -1.15 -5.76
N VAL A 93 -17.47 -1.21 -4.68
CA VAL A 93 -17.88 -2.46 -4.03
C VAL A 93 -19.34 -2.75 -4.39
N ASP A 94 -19.65 -3.97 -4.86
CA ASP A 94 -21.00 -4.49 -5.09
C ASP A 94 -21.92 -3.59 -5.94
N ASP A 95 -21.37 -2.90 -6.95
CA ASP A 95 -22.11 -1.96 -7.80
C ASP A 95 -22.77 -0.80 -7.04
N LEU A 96 -22.23 -0.42 -5.89
CA LEU A 96 -22.70 0.76 -5.19
C LEU A 96 -22.62 2.00 -6.09
N PRO A 97 -23.52 2.97 -5.95
CA PRO A 97 -23.56 4.15 -6.82
C PRO A 97 -22.43 5.15 -6.55
N TRP A 98 -21.50 4.80 -5.71
CA TRP A 98 -20.32 5.59 -5.35
C TRP A 98 -19.06 4.72 -5.35
N HIS A 99 -17.93 5.34 -5.56
CA HIS A 99 -16.61 4.74 -5.44
C HIS A 99 -15.73 5.61 -4.54
N PHE A 100 -14.69 5.04 -4.01
CA PHE A 100 -13.63 5.80 -3.35
C PHE A 100 -12.37 5.80 -4.18
N VAL A 101 -11.54 6.82 -3.97
CA VAL A 101 -10.27 6.99 -4.66
C VAL A 101 -9.13 6.52 -3.76
N ASP A 102 -8.30 5.65 -4.29
CA ASP A 102 -7.02 5.30 -3.71
C ASP A 102 -5.88 5.85 -4.57
N ALA A 103 -4.97 6.58 -3.94
CA ALA A 103 -3.82 7.19 -4.60
C ALA A 103 -2.52 6.97 -3.80
N ASN A 104 -2.52 6.00 -2.88
CA ASN A 104 -1.35 5.69 -2.06
C ASN A 104 -0.51 4.53 -2.60
N GLY A 105 -1.07 3.69 -3.48
CA GLY A 105 -0.40 2.53 -4.06
C GLY A 105 -0.25 1.36 -3.11
N GLU A 106 -1.05 1.31 -2.04
CA GLU A 106 -0.98 0.29 -1.00
C GLU A 106 -2.05 -0.80 -1.18
N THR A 107 -2.03 -1.79 -0.30
CA THR A 107 -3.04 -2.85 -0.27
C THR A 107 -4.43 -2.28 0.02
N ILE A 108 -5.42 -2.62 -0.80
CA ILE A 108 -6.83 -2.29 -0.56
C ILE A 108 -7.32 -3.16 0.60
N ILE A 109 -7.87 -2.51 1.63
CA ILE A 109 -8.40 -3.20 2.81
C ILE A 109 -9.87 -2.87 2.95
N LEU A 110 -10.73 -3.90 2.87
CA LEU A 110 -12.16 -3.78 3.08
C LEU A 110 -12.55 -4.59 4.32
N VAL A 111 -13.30 -3.97 5.21
CA VAL A 111 -13.81 -4.58 6.44
C VAL A 111 -15.30 -4.30 6.59
N GLY A 112 -16.01 -5.17 7.30
CA GLY A 112 -17.43 -4.96 7.58
C GLY A 112 -18.35 -5.30 6.42
N LEU A 113 -17.89 -6.08 5.43
CA LEU A 113 -18.76 -6.69 4.44
C LEU A 113 -19.57 -7.80 5.10
N ASP A 114 -20.84 -7.95 4.70
CA ASP A 114 -21.68 -9.04 5.16
C ASP A 114 -21.14 -10.39 4.65
N HIS A 115 -21.62 -11.51 5.24
CA HIS A 115 -21.32 -12.81 4.68
C HIS A 115 -22.00 -12.98 3.32
N GLY A 116 -21.33 -13.63 2.39
CA GLY A 116 -21.87 -13.86 1.06
C GLY A 116 -20.92 -13.49 -0.07
N SER A 117 -21.46 -13.50 -1.28
CA SER A 117 -20.69 -13.20 -2.49
C SER A 117 -20.59 -11.72 -2.70
N HIS A 118 -19.39 -11.25 -2.97
CA HIS A 118 -19.05 -9.86 -3.24
C HIS A 118 -18.20 -9.72 -4.49
N LYS A 119 -18.17 -8.51 -5.02
CA LYS A 119 -17.25 -8.11 -6.08
C LYS A 119 -16.70 -6.72 -5.84
N VAL A 120 -15.48 -6.51 -6.26
CA VAL A 120 -14.82 -5.21 -6.21
C VAL A 120 -14.34 -4.87 -7.61
N LEU A 121 -14.84 -3.77 -8.16
CA LEU A 121 -14.35 -3.18 -9.39
C LEU A 121 -13.21 -2.22 -9.02
N ILE A 122 -12.05 -2.42 -9.64
CA ILE A 122 -10.85 -1.62 -9.46
C ILE A 122 -10.49 -1.01 -10.80
N GLU A 123 -10.49 0.32 -10.89
CA GLU A 123 -10.29 1.05 -12.12
C GLU A 123 -9.05 1.94 -12.01
N LEU A 124 -8.13 1.79 -12.94
CA LEU A 124 -7.00 2.69 -13.10
C LEU A 124 -7.44 3.92 -13.88
N ALA A 125 -7.31 5.09 -13.27
CA ALA A 125 -7.72 6.35 -13.86
C ALA A 125 -6.56 7.33 -14.00
N ASP A 126 -6.65 8.20 -14.99
CA ASP A 126 -5.73 9.32 -15.19
C ASP A 126 -5.98 10.44 -14.15
N PRO A 127 -5.14 11.48 -14.10
CA PRO A 127 -5.31 12.59 -13.15
C PRO A 127 -6.61 13.38 -13.29
N THR A 128 -7.37 13.19 -14.37
CA THR A 128 -8.67 13.83 -14.60
C THR A 128 -9.85 12.91 -14.33
N HIS A 129 -9.64 11.77 -13.68
CA HIS A 129 -10.60 10.72 -13.38
C HIS A 129 -11.12 9.94 -14.60
N LYS A 130 -10.45 10.06 -15.75
CA LYS A 130 -10.80 9.25 -16.91
C LYS A 130 -10.24 7.84 -16.72
N VAL A 131 -11.11 6.84 -16.73
CA VAL A 131 -10.73 5.43 -16.61
C VAL A 131 -9.92 5.00 -17.83
N ILE A 132 -8.78 4.35 -17.57
CA ILE A 132 -7.85 3.81 -18.56
C ILE A 132 -8.11 2.32 -18.76
N THR A 133 -8.18 1.56 -17.65
CA THR A 133 -8.43 0.12 -17.63
C THR A 133 -9.02 -0.28 -16.28
N SER A 134 -9.63 -1.47 -16.21
CA SER A 134 -10.25 -1.96 -14.99
C SER A 134 -10.13 -3.47 -14.84
N GLU A 135 -10.19 -3.94 -13.58
CA GLU A 135 -10.25 -5.34 -13.20
C GLU A 135 -11.38 -5.54 -12.17
N THR A 136 -12.01 -6.71 -12.20
CA THR A 136 -13.04 -7.07 -11.22
C THR A 136 -12.64 -8.32 -10.47
N VAL A 137 -12.56 -8.20 -9.14
CA VAL A 137 -12.27 -9.31 -8.23
C VAL A 137 -13.57 -9.78 -7.58
N LYS A 138 -13.84 -11.08 -7.62
CA LYS A 138 -14.99 -11.72 -6.99
C LYS A 138 -14.51 -12.66 -5.88
N PHE A 139 -15.21 -12.63 -4.74
CA PHE A 139 -14.89 -13.48 -3.59
C PHE A 139 -16.12 -13.74 -2.75
N THR A 140 -16.00 -14.63 -1.77
CA THR A 140 -17.08 -14.91 -0.81
C THR A 140 -16.56 -14.66 0.60
N VAL A 141 -17.24 -13.83 1.36
CA VAL A 141 -16.98 -13.62 2.78
C VAL A 141 -17.69 -14.75 3.55
N PRO A 142 -16.97 -15.50 4.39
CA PRO A 142 -17.56 -16.63 5.13
C PRO A 142 -18.52 -16.15 6.23
N ASP A 143 -19.48 -16.98 6.59
CA ASP A 143 -20.29 -16.75 7.79
C ASP A 143 -19.50 -17.08 9.05
N LEU A 144 -19.16 -16.06 9.83
CA LEU A 144 -18.39 -16.18 11.06
C LEU A 144 -19.27 -16.39 12.31
N LYS A 145 -20.61 -16.48 12.14
CA LYS A 145 -21.57 -16.47 13.27
C LYS A 145 -21.84 -17.83 13.90
N THR A 146 -21.24 -18.91 13.40
CA THR A 146 -21.46 -20.23 14.00
C THR A 146 -20.23 -20.70 14.76
N PRO A 147 -20.14 -20.56 16.11
CA PRO A 147 -19.31 -21.44 16.90
C PRO A 147 -19.90 -22.84 16.71
N GLN A 148 -19.15 -23.77 16.15
CA GLN A 148 -19.54 -25.17 16.18
C GLN A 148 -19.68 -25.55 17.66
N SER A 149 -20.91 -25.81 18.10
CA SER A 149 -21.15 -26.45 19.37
C SER A 149 -20.49 -27.84 19.28
N HIS A 150 -19.38 -28.01 19.96
CA HIS A 150 -18.87 -29.33 20.26
C HIS A 150 -19.82 -29.95 21.28
N ASP A 151 -20.80 -30.73 20.81
CA ASP A 151 -21.54 -31.63 21.65
C ASP A 151 -20.56 -32.67 22.20
N HIS A 152 -20.42 -32.66 23.53
CA HIS A 152 -19.73 -33.68 24.32
C HIS A 152 -20.72 -34.75 24.73
#